data_211050f18623f192188f13887bd58224
#
_entry.id   211050f18623f192188f13887bd58224
#
_cell.length_a   1.000
_cell.length_b   1.000
_cell.length_c   1.000
_cell.angle_alpha   90.00
_cell.angle_beta   90.00
_cell.angle_gamma   90.00
#
_symmetry.space_group_name_H-M   'P 1'
#
loop_
_entity.id
_entity.type
_entity.pdbx_description
1 polymer ?
#
loop_
_entity_poly.entity_id
_entity_poly.type
_entity_poly.pdbx_seq_one_letter_code
_entity_poly.pdbx_strand_id
1 'polypeptide(L)'
;MKNKTKNEACPFRLRASRDALEIIQGKWRIPIVISLMYGTKRFGEIQRDIGDVSPKMLSQELKALEENKIISRTLYDSMPVTVEYSLTPLGHSMEKLLDELLNWGNHFRKEIVGK
;
A
#
# COMPACT_ATOMS: atom_id res chain seq x y z
N MET A 1 22.33 -18.65 -6.75
CA MET A 1 23.41 -17.88 -6.16
C MET A 1 24.35 -18.73 -5.40
N LYS A 2 24.93 -19.69 -6.04
CA LYS A 2 25.71 -20.64 -5.31
C LYS A 2 27.10 -20.23 -4.97
N ASN A 3 27.65 -19.21 -5.59
CA ASN A 3 29.03 -18.82 -5.33
C ASN A 3 29.17 -17.62 -4.41
N LYS A 4 28.09 -17.26 -3.80
CA LYS A 4 28.08 -16.13 -2.89
C LYS A 4 28.72 -16.54 -1.57
N THR A 5 29.52 -15.65 -0.98
CA THR A 5 30.06 -15.93 0.33
C THR A 5 28.96 -15.85 1.38
N LYS A 6 29.24 -16.39 2.56
CA LYS A 6 28.27 -16.40 3.64
C LYS A 6 27.79 -15.01 4.05
N ASN A 7 28.69 -14.05 3.98
CA ASN A 7 28.43 -12.69 4.51
C ASN A 7 27.97 -11.72 3.46
N GLU A 8 27.81 -12.16 2.23
CA GLU A 8 27.36 -11.28 1.16
C GLU A 8 25.85 -11.37 0.99
N ALA A 9 25.19 -10.22 0.97
CA ALA A 9 23.77 -10.18 0.70
C ALA A 9 23.50 -10.47 -0.77
N CYS A 10 22.40 -11.17 -1.03
CA CYS A 10 22.00 -11.50 -2.39
C CYS A 10 21.56 -10.22 -3.12
N PRO A 11 22.21 -9.87 -4.26
CA PRO A 11 21.82 -8.66 -4.99
C PRO A 11 20.37 -8.67 -5.43
N PHE A 12 19.85 -9.85 -5.80
CA PHE A 12 18.45 -9.96 -6.18
C PHE A 12 17.52 -9.58 -5.03
N ARG A 13 17.81 -10.09 -3.85
CA ARG A 13 16.97 -9.80 -2.68
C ARG A 13 17.04 -8.33 -2.30
N LEU A 14 18.22 -7.73 -2.39
CA LEU A 14 18.37 -6.31 -2.08
C LEU A 14 17.60 -5.45 -3.07
N ARG A 15 17.67 -5.78 -4.36
CA ARG A 15 16.92 -5.01 -5.35
C ARG A 15 15.42 -5.15 -5.16
N ALA A 16 14.96 -6.38 -4.92
CA ALA A 16 13.54 -6.60 -4.71
C ALA A 16 13.03 -5.85 -3.48
N SER A 17 13.85 -5.79 -2.42
CA SER A 17 13.44 -5.06 -1.22
C SER A 17 13.34 -3.57 -1.47
N ARG A 18 14.27 -3.00 -2.27
CA ARG A 18 14.20 -1.58 -2.62
C ARG A 18 12.95 -1.28 -3.42
N ASP A 19 12.65 -2.14 -4.40
CA ASP A 19 11.46 -1.94 -5.23
C ASP A 19 10.19 -1.98 -4.40
N ALA A 20 10.10 -2.95 -3.49
CA ALA A 20 8.93 -3.08 -2.63
C ALA A 20 8.79 -1.88 -1.70
N LEU A 21 9.90 -1.45 -1.09
CA LEU A 21 9.86 -0.31 -0.18
C LEU A 21 9.46 0.97 -0.89
N GLU A 22 9.90 1.13 -2.14
CA GLU A 22 9.52 2.31 -2.90
C GLU A 22 8.02 2.41 -3.11
N ILE A 23 7.37 1.26 -3.30
CA ILE A 23 5.92 1.24 -3.51
C ILE A 23 5.17 1.53 -2.20
N ILE A 24 5.64 1.01 -1.08
CA ILE A 24 4.89 1.07 0.18
C ILE A 24 5.42 2.11 1.15
N GLN A 25 6.39 2.90 0.74
CA GLN A 25 7.00 3.87 1.63
C GLN A 25 6.01 4.97 2.02
N GLY A 26 6.35 5.66 3.11
CA GLY A 26 5.54 6.75 3.59
C GLY A 26 4.48 6.29 4.56
N LYS A 27 3.78 7.26 5.08
CA LYS A 27 2.82 7.03 6.15
C LYS A 27 1.48 6.53 5.63
N TRP A 28 1.15 6.85 4.37
CA TRP A 28 -0.23 6.75 3.92
C TRP A 28 -0.51 5.64 2.90
N ARG A 29 0.52 5.12 2.22
CA ARG A 29 0.28 4.18 1.12
C ARG A 29 -0.31 2.86 1.60
N ILE A 30 0.28 2.28 2.65
CA ILE A 30 -0.26 1.04 3.20
C ILE A 30 -1.70 1.23 3.71
N PRO A 31 -2.00 2.27 4.49
CA PRO A 31 -3.39 2.51 4.88
C PRO A 31 -4.36 2.64 3.71
N ILE A 32 -3.95 3.28 2.62
CA ILE A 32 -4.80 3.38 1.43
C ILE A 32 -5.08 2.00 0.85
N VAL A 33 -4.03 1.18 0.69
CA VAL A 33 -4.20 -0.17 0.15
C VAL A 33 -5.11 -0.99 1.05
N ILE A 34 -4.91 -0.90 2.36
CA ILE A 34 -5.77 -1.61 3.31
C ILE A 34 -7.23 -1.18 3.15
N SER A 35 -7.48 0.11 3.03
CA SER A 35 -8.84 0.61 2.82
C SER A 35 -9.47 -0.03 1.59
N LEU A 36 -8.71 -0.11 0.49
CA LEU A 36 -9.23 -0.63 -0.77
C LEU A 36 -9.31 -2.15 -0.82
N MET A 37 -8.68 -2.84 0.13
CA MET A 37 -8.86 -4.29 0.25
C MET A 37 -10.30 -4.66 0.58
N TYR A 38 -11.04 -3.74 1.16
CA TYR A 38 -12.44 -3.98 1.52
C TYR A 38 -13.42 -3.58 0.43
N GLY A 39 -12.92 -3.17 -0.72
CA GLY A 39 -13.79 -2.88 -1.86
C GLY A 39 -13.44 -1.57 -2.54
N THR A 40 -14.14 -1.33 -3.63
CA THR A 40 -14.03 -0.09 -4.41
C THR A 40 -14.58 1.07 -3.58
N LYS A 41 -13.87 2.20 -3.59
CA LYS A 41 -14.24 3.33 -2.74
C LYS A 41 -14.02 4.65 -3.43
N ARG A 42 -14.77 5.64 -2.99
CA ARG A 42 -14.58 7.02 -3.40
C ARG A 42 -13.57 7.69 -2.48
N PHE A 43 -13.08 8.84 -2.94
CA PHE A 43 -12.08 9.61 -2.22
C PHE A 43 -12.47 9.84 -0.74
N GLY A 44 -13.70 10.31 -0.52
CA GLY A 44 -14.16 10.61 0.83
C GLY A 44 -14.24 9.39 1.73
N GLU A 45 -14.57 8.24 1.14
CA GLU A 45 -14.64 7.00 1.91
C GLU A 45 -13.25 6.54 2.34
N ILE A 46 -12.27 6.65 1.44
CA ILE A 46 -10.89 6.33 1.78
C ILE A 46 -10.41 7.26 2.89
N GLN A 47 -10.70 8.55 2.75
CA GLN A 47 -10.28 9.53 3.74
C GLN A 47 -10.86 9.21 5.13
N ARG A 48 -12.12 8.81 5.17
CA ARG A 48 -12.75 8.44 6.44
C ARG A 48 -12.12 7.20 7.05
N ASP A 49 -11.78 6.22 6.22
CA ASP A 49 -11.14 5.00 6.72
C ASP A 49 -9.79 5.30 7.36
N ILE A 50 -9.01 6.18 6.74
CA ILE A 50 -7.65 6.46 7.20
C ILE A 50 -7.66 7.43 8.37
N GLY A 51 -8.48 8.46 8.31
CA GLY A 51 -8.58 9.45 9.37
C GLY A 51 -7.79 10.71 9.07
N ASP A 52 -6.62 10.85 9.62
CA ASP A 52 -5.89 12.12 9.70
C ASP A 52 -5.21 12.61 8.43
N VAL A 53 -5.44 11.97 7.31
CA VAL A 53 -4.79 12.36 6.07
C VAL A 53 -5.47 13.60 5.48
N SER A 54 -4.67 14.58 5.04
CA SER A 54 -5.23 15.76 4.37
C SER A 54 -5.68 15.41 2.96
N PRO A 55 -6.65 16.15 2.41
CA PRO A 55 -7.07 15.91 1.02
C PRO A 55 -5.92 16.03 0.03
N LYS A 56 -5.03 16.98 0.24
CA LYS A 56 -3.89 17.16 -0.65
C LYS A 56 -2.96 15.96 -0.61
N MET A 57 -2.65 15.49 0.59
CA MET A 57 -1.76 14.33 0.74
C MET A 57 -2.41 13.08 0.18
N LEU A 58 -3.69 12.86 0.47
CA LEU A 58 -4.39 11.70 -0.05
C LEU A 58 -4.41 11.71 -1.58
N SER A 59 -4.68 12.86 -2.17
CA SER A 59 -4.68 13.00 -3.61
C SER A 59 -3.33 12.66 -4.21
N GLN A 60 -2.24 13.13 -3.60
CA GLN A 60 -0.89 12.85 -4.07
C GLN A 60 -0.56 11.37 -3.98
N GLU A 61 -0.92 10.74 -2.88
CA GLU A 61 -0.61 9.34 -2.67
C GLU A 61 -1.45 8.43 -3.57
N LEU A 62 -2.71 8.78 -3.79
CA LEU A 62 -3.55 8.02 -4.73
C LEU A 62 -2.97 8.09 -6.14
N LYS A 63 -2.50 9.26 -6.54
CA LYS A 63 -1.90 9.42 -7.85
C LYS A 63 -0.64 8.57 -8.00
N ALA A 64 0.20 8.56 -6.97
CA ALA A 64 1.42 7.75 -6.99
C ALA A 64 1.10 6.26 -7.09
N LEU A 65 0.11 5.80 -6.33
CA LEU A 65 -0.30 4.40 -6.39
C LEU A 65 -0.90 4.03 -7.74
N GLU A 66 -1.63 4.95 -8.34
CA GLU A 66 -2.19 4.74 -9.67
C GLU A 66 -1.08 4.65 -10.71
N GLU A 67 -0.09 5.54 -10.64
CA GLU A 67 1.05 5.53 -11.55
C GLU A 67 1.85 4.23 -11.45
N ASN A 68 1.91 3.66 -10.27
CA ASN A 68 2.58 2.38 -10.05
C ASN A 68 1.68 1.17 -10.29
N LYS A 69 0.47 1.41 -10.79
CA LYS A 69 -0.49 0.38 -11.18
C LYS A 69 -0.94 -0.51 -10.03
N ILE A 70 -0.87 0.03 -8.81
CA ILE A 70 -1.39 -0.64 -7.62
C ILE A 70 -2.89 -0.45 -7.54
N ILE A 71 -3.37 0.73 -7.91
CA ILE A 71 -4.80 1.03 -7.91
C ILE A 71 -5.21 1.52 -9.28
N SER A 72 -6.50 1.40 -9.56
CA SER A 72 -7.11 1.99 -10.74
C SER A 72 -8.10 3.05 -10.32
N ARG A 73 -8.25 4.05 -11.16
CA ARG A 73 -9.16 5.15 -10.95
C ARG A 73 -10.19 5.13 -12.08
N THR A 74 -11.47 5.04 -11.74
CA THR A 74 -12.52 4.98 -12.72
C THR A 74 -13.43 6.19 -12.56
N LEU A 75 -13.61 6.91 -13.66
CA LEU A 75 -14.49 8.05 -13.67
C LEU A 75 -15.80 7.66 -14.32
N TYR A 76 -16.91 7.90 -13.62
CA TYR A 76 -18.23 7.63 -14.14
C TYR A 76 -18.85 8.94 -14.60
N ASP A 77 -19.23 8.98 -15.87
CA ASP A 77 -19.85 10.15 -16.47
C ASP A 77 -21.34 10.17 -16.11
N SER A 78 -21.59 10.49 -14.89
CA SER A 78 -22.95 10.55 -14.34
C SER A 78 -23.20 11.97 -13.82
N MET A 79 -24.39 12.19 -13.28
CA MET A 79 -24.75 13.50 -12.72
C MET A 79 -25.10 13.32 -11.25
N PRO A 80 -24.19 13.68 -10.36
CA PRO A 80 -22.86 14.28 -10.59
C PRO A 80 -21.82 13.24 -11.03
N VAL A 81 -20.73 13.71 -11.61
CA VAL A 81 -19.60 12.85 -11.95
C VAL A 81 -19.05 12.23 -10.69
N THR A 82 -18.78 10.93 -10.74
CA THR A 82 -18.19 10.23 -9.60
C THR A 82 -16.88 9.56 -10.01
N VAL A 83 -15.95 9.45 -9.04
CA VAL A 83 -14.67 8.82 -9.24
C VAL A 83 -14.51 7.73 -8.19
N GLU A 84 -14.13 6.54 -8.63
CA GLU A 84 -13.93 5.41 -7.74
C GLU A 84 -12.53 4.84 -7.89
N TYR A 85 -12.01 4.35 -6.79
CA TYR A 85 -10.68 3.73 -6.73
C TYR A 85 -10.82 2.28 -6.33
N SER A 86 -10.03 1.42 -6.98
CA SER A 86 -10.03 -0.02 -6.71
C SER A 86 -8.61 -0.53 -6.75
N LEU A 87 -8.33 -1.63 -6.07
CA LEU A 87 -7.06 -2.31 -6.24
C LEU A 87 -7.05 -3.01 -7.60
N THR A 88 -5.91 -2.92 -8.30
CA THR A 88 -5.67 -3.75 -9.47
C THR A 88 -5.33 -5.17 -9.02
N PRO A 89 -5.24 -6.14 -9.96
CA PRO A 89 -4.73 -7.45 -9.57
C PRO A 89 -3.36 -7.37 -8.91
N LEU A 90 -2.48 -6.47 -9.37
CA LEU A 90 -1.19 -6.27 -8.72
C LEU A 90 -1.37 -5.76 -7.30
N GLY A 91 -2.30 -4.81 -7.09
CA GLY A 91 -2.61 -4.32 -5.75
C GLY A 91 -3.13 -5.42 -4.85
N HIS A 92 -4.03 -6.25 -5.37
CA HIS A 92 -4.55 -7.38 -4.60
C HIS A 92 -3.45 -8.38 -4.22
N SER A 93 -2.42 -8.50 -5.04
CA SER A 93 -1.32 -9.41 -4.73
C SER A 93 -0.54 -8.98 -3.50
N MET A 94 -0.74 -7.74 -3.02
CA MET A 94 -0.08 -7.26 -1.82
C MET A 94 -0.75 -7.73 -0.53
N GLU A 95 -1.94 -8.32 -0.61
CA GLU A 95 -2.68 -8.68 0.61
C GLU A 95 -1.90 -9.58 1.53
N LYS A 96 -1.28 -10.61 0.97
CA LYS A 96 -0.51 -11.56 1.77
C LYS A 96 0.69 -10.88 2.42
N LEU A 97 1.38 -10.04 1.66
CA LEU A 97 2.50 -9.27 2.19
C LEU A 97 2.04 -8.40 3.35
N LEU A 98 0.91 -7.71 3.18
CA LEU A 98 0.41 -6.81 4.21
C LEU A 98 -0.02 -7.57 5.45
N ASP A 99 -0.65 -8.74 5.28
CA ASP A 99 -1.01 -9.57 6.44
C ASP A 99 0.22 -9.91 7.26
N GLU A 100 1.30 -10.33 6.60
CA GLU A 100 2.53 -10.66 7.30
C GLU A 100 3.16 -9.42 7.94
N LEU A 101 3.11 -8.30 7.26
CA LEU A 101 3.64 -7.06 7.80
C LEU A 101 2.89 -6.65 9.06
N LEU A 102 1.56 -6.76 9.04
CA LEU A 102 0.73 -6.42 10.19
C LEU A 102 0.98 -7.39 11.34
N ASN A 103 1.13 -8.66 11.05
CA ASN A 103 1.45 -9.64 12.09
C ASN A 103 2.78 -9.33 12.74
N TRP A 104 3.77 -9.00 11.93
CA TRP A 104 5.08 -8.65 12.48
C TRP A 104 5.00 -7.37 13.29
N GLY A 105 4.24 -6.37 12.83
CA GLY A 105 4.04 -5.13 13.55
C GLY A 105 3.44 -5.35 14.92
N ASN A 106 2.43 -6.24 15.00
CA ASN A 106 1.83 -6.59 16.28
C ASN A 106 2.83 -7.30 17.19
N HIS A 107 3.62 -8.19 16.63
CA HIS A 107 4.67 -8.88 17.39
C HIS A 107 5.68 -7.89 17.95
N PHE A 108 6.14 -6.98 17.11
CA PHE A 108 7.09 -5.94 17.51
C PHE A 108 6.51 -5.10 18.64
N ARG A 109 5.25 -4.70 18.50
CA ARG A 109 4.60 -3.86 19.50
C ARG A 109 4.54 -4.56 20.85
N LYS A 110 4.22 -5.85 20.86
CA LYS A 110 4.17 -6.60 22.11
C LYS A 110 5.55 -6.74 22.76
N GLU A 111 6.59 -6.94 21.97
CA GLU A 111 7.95 -7.10 22.50
C GLU A 111 8.49 -5.78 23.07
N ILE A 112 8.19 -4.67 22.42
CA ILE A 112 8.78 -3.38 22.80
C ILE A 112 7.87 -2.60 23.75
N VAL A 113 6.57 -2.57 23.48
CA VAL A 113 5.63 -1.76 24.27
C VAL A 113 4.93 -2.60 25.33
N GLY A 114 4.85 -3.90 25.12
CA GLY A 114 4.19 -4.80 26.06
C GLY A 114 2.68 -4.90 25.89
N LYS A 115 2.18 -4.40 24.77
CA LYS A 115 0.73 -4.43 24.52
C LYS A 115 0.40 -4.91 23.12
#